data_41433a8859f9dbe4923408ef186cecb9
#
_entry.id   41433a8859f9dbe4923408ef186cecb9
#
_cell.length_a   1.000
_cell.length_b   1.000
_cell.length_c   1.000
_cell.angle_alpha   90.00
_cell.angle_beta   90.00
_cell.angle_gamma   90.00
#
_symmetry.space_group_name_H-M   'P 1'
#
loop_
_entity.id
_entity.type
_entity.pdbx_description
1 polymer ?
#
loop_
_entity_poly.entity_id
_entity_poly.type
_entity_poly.pdbx_seq_one_letter_code
_entity_poly.pdbx_strand_id
1 'polypeptide(L)'
;KRHLKSVQNLWNILEKNKEIYLSKYSGWYSVSDEAFYAEEEIEDNNGNKTAKNSGSPVEWVEEESYFFKLSKWQDRLLKFYSENPNFILPSARKNEVLSFVKSGLKDLSVSRKSFSWGIKVPSNNDHVIYVWLDALTNYISALNYPNQNDKLYKDFWPATIHLIGKDILRFHAVYWPAFLLAADIPLPKRVYGHGWILSGEEKMSKSKGNILDPIEIINKYGIDSLRYYLIKEVSFGNDGTISQEKLESCINSDLANNYGNLCQRVISFNEKNCKLSVPKKGLFNKDDLILLDSFKNNYDKLIEYIDNQDLNSYMNFIIERLFAANKYFNDEEPWKKKSDLPRLNTIVYVSLEVLRKISVMLYPVIPTSSLKVLNIFSIKEKEIKFESIKNHEELIIHNKINKINILFKKIENND
;
A
#
# COMPACT_ATOMS: atom_id res chain seq x y z
N LYS A 1 23.31 16.12 -5.09
CA LYS A 1 23.25 17.47 -5.70
C LYS A 1 21.82 17.91 -6.03
N ARG A 2 20.98 17.06 -6.66
CA ARG A 2 19.58 17.40 -7.01
C ARG A 2 18.75 17.72 -5.77
N HIS A 3 18.74 16.81 -4.78
CA HIS A 3 18.00 16.97 -3.54
C HIS A 3 18.42 18.22 -2.76
N LEU A 4 19.71 18.45 -2.60
CA LEU A 4 20.26 19.66 -1.98
C LEU A 4 19.67 20.96 -2.59
N LYS A 5 19.61 21.05 -3.93
CA LYS A 5 19.03 22.21 -4.62
C LYS A 5 17.56 22.39 -4.30
N SER A 6 16.82 21.30 -4.24
CA SER A 6 15.37 21.31 -3.96
C SER A 6 15.10 21.81 -2.55
N VAL A 7 15.82 21.26 -1.56
CA VAL A 7 15.66 21.65 -0.15
C VAL A 7 16.03 23.11 0.07
N GLN A 8 17.17 23.54 -0.48
CA GLN A 8 17.59 24.95 -0.37
C GLN A 8 16.63 25.90 -1.09
N ASN A 9 16.07 25.48 -2.21
CA ASN A 9 15.07 26.28 -2.92
C ASN A 9 13.79 26.43 -2.09
N LEU A 10 13.27 25.33 -1.53
CA LEU A 10 12.10 25.37 -0.65
C LEU A 10 12.35 26.28 0.56
N TRP A 11 13.49 26.13 1.22
CA TRP A 11 13.89 27.01 2.32
C TRP A 11 13.86 28.48 1.92
N ASN A 12 14.51 28.85 0.80
CA ASN A 12 14.59 30.22 0.33
C ASN A 12 13.19 30.82 0.03
N ILE A 13 12.27 30.02 -0.48
CA ILE A 13 10.88 30.44 -0.71
C ILE A 13 10.19 30.73 0.64
N LEU A 14 10.29 29.81 1.60
CA LEU A 14 9.69 29.96 2.93
C LEU A 14 10.27 31.17 3.67
N GLU A 15 11.57 31.40 3.58
CA GLU A 15 12.26 32.55 4.20
C GLU A 15 11.83 33.86 3.51
N LYS A 16 11.81 33.92 2.17
CA LYS A 16 11.32 35.05 1.39
C LYS A 16 9.88 35.41 1.73
N ASN A 17 9.03 34.42 1.91
CA ASN A 17 7.62 34.58 2.28
C ASN A 17 7.43 34.92 3.77
N LYS A 18 8.52 35.07 4.54
CA LYS A 18 8.52 35.36 5.97
C LYS A 18 7.79 34.30 6.81
N GLU A 19 7.78 33.06 6.32
CA GLU A 19 7.21 31.91 7.03
C GLU A 19 8.23 31.26 7.98
N ILE A 20 9.51 31.60 7.86
CA ILE A 20 10.61 31.18 8.74
C ILE A 20 11.19 32.41 9.43
N TYR A 21 11.50 32.27 10.73
CA TYR A 21 12.17 33.31 11.54
C TYR A 21 13.15 32.67 12.52
N LEU A 22 14.18 33.41 12.89
CA LEU A 22 15.19 33.00 13.88
C LEU A 22 14.69 33.34 15.28
N SER A 23 14.79 32.41 16.23
CA SER A 23 14.46 32.61 17.64
C SER A 23 15.29 31.69 18.53
N LYS A 24 15.26 31.93 19.82
CA LYS A 24 15.85 31.02 20.82
C LYS A 24 14.75 30.09 21.31
N TYR A 25 15.06 28.81 21.39
CA TYR A 25 14.23 27.78 21.99
C TYR A 25 14.90 27.23 23.23
N SER A 26 14.13 27.12 24.30
CA SER A 26 14.53 26.40 25.51
C SER A 26 13.51 25.31 25.79
N GLY A 27 13.98 24.10 26.05
CA GLY A 27 13.10 22.97 26.31
C GLY A 27 13.87 21.69 26.62
N TRP A 28 13.11 20.65 27.03
CA TRP A 28 13.65 19.33 27.26
C TRP A 28 13.92 18.64 25.93
N TYR A 29 15.16 18.28 25.66
CA TYR A 29 15.60 17.64 24.43
C TYR A 29 16.15 16.25 24.68
N SER A 30 15.72 15.27 23.90
CA SER A 30 16.35 13.95 23.88
C SER A 30 17.27 13.83 22.68
N VAL A 31 18.54 13.55 22.93
CA VAL A 31 19.55 13.32 21.88
C VAL A 31 19.25 12.02 21.11
N SER A 32 18.79 10.99 21.81
CA SER A 32 18.47 9.70 21.19
C SER A 32 17.22 9.71 20.31
N ASP A 33 16.24 10.55 20.65
CA ASP A 33 14.99 10.67 19.88
C ASP A 33 15.05 11.83 18.88
N GLU A 34 16.12 12.65 18.95
CA GLU A 34 16.29 13.88 18.17
C GLU A 34 15.06 14.80 18.24
N ALA A 35 14.40 14.86 19.42
CA ALA A 35 13.12 15.54 19.60
C ALA A 35 13.09 16.37 20.89
N PHE A 36 12.34 17.49 20.83
CA PHE A 36 11.97 18.25 22.01
C PHE A 36 10.64 17.77 22.59
N TYR A 37 10.56 17.80 23.92
CA TYR A 37 9.40 17.38 24.70
C TYR A 37 8.85 18.54 25.52
N ALA A 38 7.53 18.63 25.64
CA ALA A 38 6.88 19.52 26.56
C ALA A 38 7.02 19.00 28.01
N GLU A 39 6.89 19.88 28.99
CA GLU A 39 7.01 19.51 30.42
C GLU A 39 6.07 18.37 30.81
N GLU A 40 4.85 18.35 30.22
CA GLU A 40 3.82 17.32 30.45
C GLU A 40 4.21 15.94 29.86
N GLU A 41 5.12 15.90 28.91
CA GLU A 41 5.62 14.69 28.24
C GLU A 41 6.85 14.09 28.93
N ILE A 42 7.27 14.67 30.07
CA ILE A 42 8.46 14.27 30.82
C ILE A 42 8.05 13.58 32.11
N GLU A 43 8.78 12.53 32.45
CA GLU A 43 8.72 11.84 33.72
C GLU A 43 10.03 12.06 34.48
N ASP A 44 9.91 12.44 35.77
CA ASP A 44 11.07 12.64 36.64
C ASP A 44 11.18 11.47 37.61
N ASN A 45 12.14 10.61 37.42
CA ASN A 45 12.46 9.48 38.26
C ASN A 45 13.71 9.79 39.10
N ASN A 46 13.51 10.40 40.27
CA ASN A 46 14.57 10.76 41.22
C ASN A 46 15.69 11.65 40.61
N GLY A 47 15.30 12.65 39.86
CA GLY A 47 16.25 13.58 39.21
C GLY A 47 16.71 13.16 37.82
N ASN A 48 16.36 11.93 37.38
CA ASN A 48 16.59 11.49 36.02
C ASN A 48 15.32 11.72 35.20
N LYS A 49 15.35 12.74 34.36
CA LYS A 49 14.22 13.09 33.49
C LYS A 49 14.27 12.30 32.19
N THR A 50 13.14 11.68 31.86
CA THR A 50 12.99 10.87 30.66
C THR A 50 11.69 11.23 29.91
N ALA A 51 11.68 11.05 28.61
CA ALA A 51 10.45 11.19 27.81
C ALA A 51 9.48 10.04 28.09
N LYS A 52 8.22 10.33 28.45
CA LYS A 52 7.21 9.32 28.80
C LYS A 52 6.97 8.28 27.71
N ASN A 53 7.06 8.70 26.45
CA ASN A 53 6.71 7.85 25.30
C ASN A 53 7.83 6.91 24.85
N SER A 54 9.11 7.34 25.01
CA SER A 54 10.28 6.57 24.55
C SER A 54 11.12 6.02 25.69
N GLY A 55 11.00 6.58 26.90
CA GLY A 55 11.90 6.30 28.01
C GLY A 55 13.29 6.91 27.85
N SER A 56 13.52 7.68 26.81
CA SER A 56 14.81 8.27 26.49
C SER A 56 15.18 9.41 27.45
N PRO A 57 16.46 9.53 27.87
CA PRO A 57 16.91 10.63 28.69
C PRO A 57 16.69 11.97 28.00
N VAL A 58 16.27 12.99 28.77
CA VAL A 58 16.10 14.35 28.29
C VAL A 58 16.94 15.33 29.12
N GLU A 59 17.48 16.31 28.47
CA GLU A 59 18.24 17.42 29.09
C GLU A 59 17.64 18.76 28.70
N TRP A 60 17.77 19.76 29.59
CA TRP A 60 17.31 21.10 29.28
C TRP A 60 18.31 21.77 28.37
N VAL A 61 17.88 22.11 27.17
CA VAL A 61 18.71 22.74 26.14
C VAL A 61 18.14 24.12 25.81
N GLU A 62 19.02 25.10 25.69
CA GLU A 62 18.71 26.41 25.14
C GLU A 62 19.51 26.57 23.84
N GLU A 63 18.79 26.54 22.70
CA GLU A 63 19.42 26.61 21.38
C GLU A 63 18.76 27.68 20.51
N GLU A 64 19.55 28.37 19.72
CA GLU A 64 19.08 29.23 18.65
C GLU A 64 18.63 28.35 17.48
N SER A 65 17.42 28.57 16.99
CA SER A 65 16.82 27.80 15.89
C SER A 65 15.97 28.66 15.00
N TYR A 66 15.88 28.28 13.74
CA TYR A 66 14.86 28.81 12.84
C TYR A 66 13.54 28.10 13.08
N PHE A 67 12.46 28.87 13.13
CA PHE A 67 11.10 28.37 13.34
C PHE A 67 10.24 28.64 12.11
N PHE A 68 9.51 27.62 11.67
CA PHE A 68 8.43 27.75 10.72
C PHE A 68 7.14 28.12 11.46
N LYS A 69 6.42 29.15 10.99
CA LYS A 69 5.18 29.65 11.59
C LYS A 69 3.99 28.70 11.40
N LEU A 70 4.14 27.46 11.91
CA LEU A 70 3.12 26.42 11.74
C LEU A 70 1.78 26.80 12.36
N SER A 71 1.80 27.52 13.51
CA SER A 71 0.59 28.00 14.19
C SER A 71 -0.32 28.84 13.28
N LYS A 72 0.27 29.63 12.40
CA LYS A 72 -0.43 30.47 11.41
C LYS A 72 -1.28 29.64 10.42
N TRP A 73 -0.88 28.40 10.18
CA TRP A 73 -1.50 27.53 9.16
C TRP A 73 -2.65 26.67 9.70
N GLN A 74 -2.91 26.70 11.01
CA GLN A 74 -3.92 25.86 11.67
C GLN A 74 -5.30 25.95 11.01
N ASP A 75 -5.87 27.13 10.91
CA ASP A 75 -7.23 27.33 10.40
C ASP A 75 -7.32 26.97 8.91
N ARG A 76 -6.28 27.27 8.15
CA ARG A 76 -6.22 26.93 6.74
C ARG A 76 -6.13 25.42 6.53
N LEU A 77 -5.38 24.70 7.35
CA LEU A 77 -5.34 23.23 7.34
C LEU A 77 -6.69 22.63 7.71
N LEU A 78 -7.34 23.10 8.77
CA LEU A 78 -8.66 22.62 9.17
C LEU A 78 -9.71 22.85 8.08
N LYS A 79 -9.71 24.03 7.45
CA LYS A 79 -10.55 24.32 6.29
C LYS A 79 -10.24 23.36 5.14
N PHE A 80 -9.00 23.18 4.78
CA PHE A 80 -8.58 22.27 3.71
C PHE A 80 -9.06 20.83 3.96
N TYR A 81 -8.94 20.30 5.21
CA TYR A 81 -9.40 18.94 5.52
C TYR A 81 -10.93 18.82 5.46
N SER A 82 -11.67 19.90 5.76
CA SER A 82 -13.13 19.90 5.63
C SER A 82 -13.60 19.89 4.19
N GLU A 83 -12.90 20.61 3.32
CA GLU A 83 -13.16 20.69 1.89
C GLU A 83 -12.68 19.44 1.13
N ASN A 84 -11.71 18.71 1.70
CA ASN A 84 -11.11 17.51 1.11
C ASN A 84 -11.22 16.30 2.07
N PRO A 85 -12.43 15.74 2.26
CA PRO A 85 -12.70 14.73 3.30
C PRO A 85 -11.88 13.44 3.15
N ASN A 86 -11.39 13.14 1.93
CA ASN A 86 -10.61 11.96 1.60
C ASN A 86 -9.10 12.24 1.51
N PHE A 87 -8.64 13.42 1.95
CA PHE A 87 -7.22 13.75 1.94
C PHE A 87 -6.42 12.88 2.92
N ILE A 88 -6.98 12.58 4.10
CA ILE A 88 -6.34 11.72 5.11
C ILE A 88 -7.17 10.46 5.28
N LEU A 89 -6.55 9.30 5.07
CA LEU A 89 -7.15 7.98 5.26
C LEU A 89 -6.21 7.05 6.05
N PRO A 90 -6.77 6.02 6.70
CA PRO A 90 -8.19 5.77 6.97
C PRO A 90 -8.78 6.77 7.98
N SER A 91 -10.09 6.70 8.22
CA SER A 91 -10.83 7.65 9.07
C SER A 91 -10.24 7.81 10.47
N ALA A 92 -9.72 6.73 11.06
CA ALA A 92 -9.05 6.78 12.36
C ALA A 92 -7.84 7.73 12.35
N ARG A 93 -7.05 7.71 11.28
CA ARG A 93 -5.89 8.58 11.11
C ARG A 93 -6.29 10.03 10.87
N LYS A 94 -7.37 10.25 10.11
CA LYS A 94 -7.95 11.58 9.95
C LYS A 94 -8.38 12.18 11.29
N ASN A 95 -9.06 11.41 12.13
CA ASN A 95 -9.53 11.87 13.44
C ASN A 95 -8.34 12.21 14.36
N GLU A 96 -7.27 11.42 14.34
CA GLU A 96 -6.02 11.68 15.07
C GLU A 96 -5.42 13.04 14.66
N VAL A 97 -5.29 13.27 13.35
CA VAL A 97 -4.74 14.53 12.82
C VAL A 97 -5.64 15.71 13.16
N LEU A 98 -6.96 15.58 12.99
CA LEU A 98 -7.90 16.64 13.33
C LEU A 98 -7.85 17.01 14.83
N SER A 99 -7.75 16.01 15.71
CA SER A 99 -7.61 16.24 17.15
C SER A 99 -6.30 16.98 17.45
N PHE A 100 -5.19 16.55 16.87
CA PHE A 100 -3.89 17.19 17.03
C PHE A 100 -3.90 18.66 16.54
N VAL A 101 -4.45 18.93 15.35
CA VAL A 101 -4.48 20.30 14.82
C VAL A 101 -5.42 21.20 15.65
N LYS A 102 -6.56 20.67 16.10
CA LYS A 102 -7.52 21.42 16.94
C LYS A 102 -7.01 21.70 18.36
N SER A 103 -6.07 20.91 18.89
CA SER A 103 -5.47 21.17 20.20
C SER A 103 -4.55 22.41 20.23
N GLY A 104 -4.28 22.99 19.06
CA GLY A 104 -3.44 24.19 18.91
C GLY A 104 -2.05 23.87 18.39
N LEU A 105 -1.77 24.32 17.16
CA LEU A 105 -0.45 24.16 16.57
C LEU A 105 0.53 25.20 17.14
N LYS A 106 1.74 24.75 17.49
CA LYS A 106 2.87 25.60 17.86
C LYS A 106 3.83 25.72 16.66
N ASP A 107 4.59 26.83 16.64
CA ASP A 107 5.61 27.01 15.60
C ASP A 107 6.68 25.92 15.69
N LEU A 108 7.12 25.45 14.54
CA LEU A 108 7.97 24.27 14.40
C LEU A 108 9.43 24.69 14.22
N SER A 109 10.32 24.21 15.09
CA SER A 109 11.76 24.36 14.89
C SER A 109 12.21 23.56 13.66
N VAL A 110 12.83 24.25 12.68
CA VAL A 110 13.22 23.69 11.37
C VAL A 110 14.72 23.77 11.09
N SER A 111 15.54 24.10 12.10
CA SER A 111 16.98 24.00 12.02
C SER A 111 17.62 23.50 13.32
N ARG A 112 18.89 23.11 13.23
CA ARG A 112 19.73 22.70 14.36
C ARG A 112 21.11 23.32 14.24
N LYS A 113 21.71 23.65 15.37
CA LYS A 113 23.06 24.17 15.48
C LYS A 113 24.02 23.21 16.18
N SER A 114 23.45 22.25 16.92
CA SER A 114 24.18 21.28 17.75
C SER A 114 25.04 20.29 16.95
N PHE A 115 24.80 20.13 15.64
CA PHE A 115 25.62 19.29 14.77
C PHE A 115 25.86 19.93 13.39
N SER A 116 26.93 19.47 12.71
CA SER A 116 27.38 20.06 11.44
C SER A 116 26.99 19.26 10.19
N TRP A 117 26.55 17.97 10.36
CA TRP A 117 26.17 17.12 9.26
C TRP A 117 24.73 17.42 8.80
N GLY A 118 24.53 17.52 7.50
CA GLY A 118 23.24 17.79 6.87
C GLY A 118 23.29 18.95 5.88
N ILE A 119 22.09 19.35 5.41
CA ILE A 119 21.95 20.47 4.47
C ILE A 119 22.03 21.79 5.24
N LYS A 120 22.99 22.63 4.88
CA LYS A 120 23.15 23.94 5.50
C LYS A 120 22.03 24.88 5.12
N VAL A 121 21.60 25.70 6.10
CA VAL A 121 20.68 26.82 5.86
C VAL A 121 21.37 27.82 4.91
N PRO A 122 20.76 28.19 3.77
CA PRO A 122 21.40 29.02 2.75
C PRO A 122 21.84 30.41 3.27
N SER A 123 21.04 31.01 4.15
CA SER A 123 21.29 32.33 4.74
C SER A 123 22.19 32.30 5.96
N ASN A 124 22.46 31.11 6.56
CA ASN A 124 23.24 30.97 7.78
C ASN A 124 23.87 29.57 7.88
N ASN A 125 25.14 29.46 7.50
CA ASN A 125 25.89 28.21 7.47
C ASN A 125 26.17 27.57 8.84
N ASP A 126 25.90 28.24 9.95
CA ASP A 126 26.03 27.69 11.30
C ASP A 126 24.86 26.71 11.60
N HIS A 127 23.76 26.83 10.87
CA HIS A 127 22.62 26.01 11.03
C HIS A 127 22.52 24.92 9.96
N VAL A 128 22.00 23.75 10.35
CA VAL A 128 21.63 22.64 9.49
C VAL A 128 20.10 22.59 9.44
N ILE A 129 19.54 22.40 8.26
CA ILE A 129 18.09 22.25 8.06
C ILE A 129 17.63 20.97 8.78
N TYR A 130 16.53 21.07 9.53
CA TYR A 130 15.96 19.96 10.29
C TYR A 130 15.48 18.83 9.37
N VAL A 131 15.73 17.62 9.83
CA VAL A 131 15.51 16.37 9.07
C VAL A 131 14.16 16.28 8.36
N TRP A 132 13.06 16.72 8.96
CA TRP A 132 11.75 16.58 8.36
C TRP A 132 11.48 17.55 7.21
N LEU A 133 12.03 18.75 7.23
CA LEU A 133 11.95 19.64 6.06
C LEU A 133 12.79 19.09 4.91
N ASP A 134 13.98 18.58 5.24
CA ASP A 134 14.88 17.89 4.31
C ASP A 134 14.20 16.63 3.75
N ALA A 135 13.80 15.69 4.61
CA ALA A 135 13.25 14.41 4.23
C ALA A 135 11.96 14.53 3.38
N LEU A 136 11.02 15.39 3.78
CA LEU A 136 9.75 15.56 3.04
C LEU A 136 9.95 16.15 1.65
N THR A 137 10.96 16.98 1.46
CA THR A 137 11.31 17.54 0.15
C THR A 137 11.73 16.47 -0.87
N ASN A 138 12.06 15.23 -0.43
CA ASN A 138 12.44 14.16 -1.35
C ASN A 138 11.34 13.87 -2.38
N TYR A 139 10.06 13.96 -2.01
CA TYR A 139 8.94 13.69 -2.90
C TYR A 139 8.97 14.54 -4.17
N ILE A 140 9.29 15.83 -4.04
CA ILE A 140 9.39 16.73 -5.20
C ILE A 140 10.79 16.75 -5.79
N SER A 141 11.84 16.54 -5.00
CA SER A 141 13.21 16.52 -5.53
C SER A 141 13.45 15.31 -6.44
N ALA A 142 12.79 14.17 -6.19
CA ALA A 142 12.81 13.02 -7.07
C ALA A 142 12.26 13.36 -8.48
N LEU A 143 11.38 14.35 -8.56
CA LEU A 143 10.72 14.84 -9.77
C LEU A 143 11.42 16.06 -10.39
N ASN A 144 12.69 16.30 -10.03
CA ASN A 144 13.53 17.41 -10.52
C ASN A 144 13.08 18.83 -10.11
N TYR A 145 12.25 18.97 -9.04
CA TYR A 145 12.01 20.28 -8.44
C TYR A 145 13.36 20.98 -8.09
N PRO A 146 13.53 22.30 -8.32
CA PRO A 146 12.51 23.32 -8.57
C PRO A 146 12.11 23.51 -10.04
N ASN A 147 12.58 22.69 -10.97
CA ASN A 147 12.15 22.76 -12.36
C ASN A 147 10.73 22.18 -12.54
N GLN A 148 9.71 23.01 -12.29
CA GLN A 148 8.31 22.61 -12.45
C GLN A 148 7.91 22.34 -13.90
N ASN A 149 8.76 22.69 -14.88
CA ASN A 149 8.57 22.38 -16.29
C ASN A 149 9.09 20.99 -16.68
N ASP A 150 9.81 20.33 -15.79
CA ASP A 150 10.29 18.97 -16.02
C ASP A 150 9.12 18.00 -16.25
N LYS A 151 9.32 17.05 -17.17
CA LYS A 151 8.30 16.06 -17.52
C LYS A 151 7.90 15.21 -16.30
N LEU A 152 8.87 14.77 -15.46
CA LEU A 152 8.58 13.99 -14.27
C LEU A 152 7.73 14.78 -13.27
N TYR A 153 8.01 16.08 -13.09
CA TYR A 153 7.21 16.91 -12.21
C TYR A 153 5.77 17.05 -12.70
N LYS A 154 5.58 17.34 -13.99
CA LYS A 154 4.24 17.48 -14.60
C LYS A 154 3.44 16.19 -14.58
N ASP A 155 4.10 15.05 -14.79
CA ASP A 155 3.42 13.74 -14.86
C ASP A 155 3.07 13.20 -13.48
N PHE A 156 3.89 13.47 -12.44
CA PHE A 156 3.78 12.82 -11.14
C PHE A 156 3.47 13.74 -9.95
N TRP A 157 3.50 15.07 -10.15
CA TRP A 157 3.08 16.00 -9.11
C TRP A 157 1.85 16.81 -9.55
N PRO A 158 0.82 16.93 -8.69
CA PRO A 158 0.73 16.43 -7.33
C PRO A 158 0.60 14.91 -7.25
N ALA A 159 1.29 14.30 -6.28
CA ALA A 159 1.23 12.87 -6.02
C ALA A 159 -0.21 12.41 -5.77
N THR A 160 -0.59 11.26 -6.34
CA THR A 160 -1.93 10.68 -6.12
C THR A 160 -2.10 10.26 -4.67
N ILE A 161 -1.05 9.69 -4.06
CA ILE A 161 -1.06 9.22 -2.67
C ILE A 161 0.35 9.28 -2.08
N HIS A 162 0.45 9.72 -0.83
CA HIS A 162 1.57 9.43 0.06
C HIS A 162 1.17 8.27 0.96
N LEU A 163 1.74 7.10 0.70
CA LEU A 163 1.52 5.89 1.48
C LEU A 163 2.62 5.78 2.53
N ILE A 164 2.25 5.85 3.81
CA ILE A 164 3.20 6.01 4.91
C ILE A 164 2.83 5.16 6.13
N GLY A 165 3.80 4.88 7.00
CA GLY A 165 3.52 4.34 8.33
C GLY A 165 2.80 5.35 9.23
N LYS A 166 1.96 4.88 10.11
CA LYS A 166 1.17 5.74 11.03
C LYS A 166 2.03 6.59 11.97
N ASP A 167 3.25 6.16 12.26
CA ASP A 167 4.23 6.84 13.12
C ASP A 167 4.71 8.17 12.56
N ILE A 168 4.71 8.32 11.23
CA ILE A 168 5.11 9.56 10.56
C ILE A 168 3.92 10.36 10.00
N LEU A 169 2.70 10.08 10.49
CA LEU A 169 1.47 10.68 10.00
C LEU A 169 1.45 12.20 10.14
N ARG A 170 1.85 12.75 11.30
CA ARG A 170 1.82 14.20 11.56
C ARG A 170 2.73 14.95 10.60
N PHE A 171 3.89 14.39 10.26
CA PHE A 171 4.83 15.01 9.31
C PHE A 171 4.23 15.14 7.92
N HIS A 172 3.52 14.10 7.44
CA HIS A 172 2.96 14.07 6.09
C HIS A 172 1.57 14.72 5.97
N ALA A 173 0.78 14.70 7.04
CA ALA A 173 -0.57 15.23 7.01
C ALA A 173 -0.68 16.67 7.56
N VAL A 174 0.31 17.15 8.33
CA VAL A 174 0.28 18.51 8.91
C VAL A 174 1.46 19.34 8.42
N TYR A 175 2.71 18.91 8.70
CA TYR A 175 3.88 19.74 8.40
C TYR A 175 4.12 19.88 6.90
N TRP A 176 4.08 18.78 6.17
CA TRP A 176 4.27 18.80 4.71
C TRP A 176 3.24 19.66 3.98
N PRO A 177 1.93 19.51 4.21
CA PRO A 177 0.93 20.41 3.64
C PRO A 177 1.16 21.88 4.01
N ALA A 178 1.56 22.19 5.26
CA ALA A 178 1.84 23.56 5.66
C ALA A 178 3.05 24.15 4.91
N PHE A 179 4.14 23.39 4.75
CA PHE A 179 5.31 23.82 3.97
C PHE A 179 4.96 24.07 2.50
N LEU A 180 4.20 23.16 1.89
CA LEU A 180 3.77 23.28 0.51
C LEU A 180 2.85 24.49 0.29
N LEU A 181 1.86 24.69 1.17
CA LEU A 181 0.97 25.84 1.12
C LEU A 181 1.74 27.15 1.30
N ALA A 182 2.70 27.18 2.22
CA ALA A 182 3.54 28.36 2.48
C ALA A 182 4.48 28.69 1.31
N ALA A 183 4.81 27.69 0.49
CA ALA A 183 5.64 27.83 -0.70
C ALA A 183 4.84 27.94 -2.00
N ASP A 184 3.51 27.97 -1.94
CA ASP A 184 2.61 27.97 -3.10
C ASP A 184 2.85 26.79 -4.06
N ILE A 185 3.09 25.61 -3.44
CA ILE A 185 3.25 24.34 -4.18
C ILE A 185 1.96 23.50 -4.01
N PRO A 186 1.43 22.87 -5.07
CA PRO A 186 0.25 22.02 -4.97
C PRO A 186 0.43 20.90 -3.95
N LEU A 187 -0.65 20.57 -3.22
CA LEU A 187 -0.66 19.48 -2.25
C LEU A 187 -0.81 18.12 -2.94
N PRO A 188 -0.30 17.01 -2.35
CA PRO A 188 -0.66 15.67 -2.77
C PRO A 188 -2.19 15.47 -2.66
N LYS A 189 -2.75 14.55 -3.43
CA LYS A 189 -4.20 14.31 -3.42
C LYS A 189 -4.65 13.55 -2.18
N ARG A 190 -3.76 12.72 -1.58
CA ARG A 190 -4.08 11.89 -0.41
C ARG A 190 -2.84 11.54 0.40
N VAL A 191 -3.03 11.42 1.70
CA VAL A 191 -2.10 10.79 2.65
C VAL A 191 -2.80 9.58 3.26
N TYR A 192 -2.21 8.39 3.13
CA TYR A 192 -2.74 7.16 3.71
C TYR A 192 -1.76 6.59 4.73
N GLY A 193 -2.17 6.56 6.00
CA GLY A 193 -1.37 6.03 7.10
C GLY A 193 -1.70 4.57 7.39
N HIS A 194 -0.81 3.63 7.02
CA HIS A 194 -0.97 2.22 7.36
C HIS A 194 -0.44 1.89 8.77
N GLY A 195 -0.93 0.77 9.34
CA GLY A 195 -0.49 0.28 10.65
C GLY A 195 0.85 -0.45 10.61
N TRP A 196 1.27 -0.93 11.76
CA TRP A 196 2.48 -1.73 11.91
C TRP A 196 2.21 -3.21 11.65
N ILE A 197 3.25 -3.90 11.23
CA ILE A 197 3.29 -5.36 11.21
C ILE A 197 3.94 -5.82 12.51
N LEU A 198 3.19 -6.60 13.29
CA LEU A 198 3.58 -7.09 14.62
C LEU A 198 3.93 -8.58 14.54
N SER A 199 4.82 -9.03 15.41
CA SER A 199 5.08 -10.44 15.69
C SER A 199 4.50 -10.78 17.07
N GLY A 200 3.42 -11.56 17.11
CA GLY A 200 2.62 -11.67 18.33
C GLY A 200 1.91 -10.34 18.63
N GLU A 201 2.01 -9.87 19.87
CA GLU A 201 1.46 -8.58 20.31
C GLU A 201 2.50 -7.45 20.28
N GLU A 202 3.74 -7.74 19.88
CA GLU A 202 4.86 -6.81 19.96
C GLU A 202 5.33 -6.32 18.59
N LYS A 203 5.83 -5.08 18.57
CA LYS A 203 6.54 -4.53 17.40
C LYS A 203 7.81 -5.36 17.14
N MET A 204 8.04 -5.74 15.88
CA MET A 204 9.25 -6.43 15.49
C MET A 204 10.49 -5.58 15.78
N SER A 205 11.49 -6.18 16.43
CA SER A 205 12.74 -5.51 16.77
C SER A 205 13.91 -6.49 16.67
N LYS A 206 15.02 -6.03 16.10
CA LYS A 206 16.28 -6.82 16.03
C LYS A 206 16.77 -7.24 17.41
N SER A 207 16.63 -6.36 18.40
CA SER A 207 17.05 -6.63 19.78
C SER A 207 16.22 -7.71 20.47
N LYS A 208 14.98 -7.94 20.04
CA LYS A 208 14.08 -8.97 20.57
C LYS A 208 14.14 -10.30 19.81
N GLY A 209 14.83 -10.35 18.67
CA GLY A 209 14.94 -11.56 17.86
C GLY A 209 13.61 -12.06 17.25
N ASN A 210 12.57 -11.21 17.23
CA ASN A 210 11.22 -11.55 16.77
C ASN A 210 10.93 -11.07 15.35
N ILE A 211 11.96 -10.79 14.54
CA ILE A 211 11.83 -10.36 13.17
C ILE A 211 11.59 -11.57 12.28
N LEU A 212 10.52 -11.50 11.48
CA LEU A 212 10.33 -12.36 10.33
C LEU A 212 11.04 -11.72 9.14
N ASP A 213 12.18 -12.26 8.72
CA ASP A 213 12.93 -11.74 7.58
C ASP A 213 12.16 -12.01 6.29
N PRO A 214 11.72 -10.96 5.56
CA PRO A 214 10.97 -11.13 4.33
C PRO A 214 11.77 -11.87 3.24
N ILE A 215 13.11 -11.78 3.25
CA ILE A 215 13.96 -12.46 2.28
C ILE A 215 13.97 -13.97 2.53
N GLU A 216 14.06 -14.39 3.79
CA GLU A 216 13.96 -15.82 4.14
C GLU A 216 12.59 -16.39 3.76
N ILE A 217 11.52 -15.64 4.03
CA ILE A 217 10.16 -16.02 3.65
C ILE A 217 10.03 -16.13 2.12
N ILE A 218 10.55 -15.18 1.37
CA ILE A 218 10.52 -15.19 -0.10
C ILE A 218 11.30 -16.40 -0.64
N ASN A 219 12.45 -16.70 -0.08
CA ASN A 219 13.26 -17.85 -0.50
C ASN A 219 12.56 -19.19 -0.22
N LYS A 220 11.83 -19.30 0.89
CA LYS A 220 11.14 -20.53 1.29
C LYS A 220 9.80 -20.72 0.57
N TYR A 221 8.97 -19.67 0.46
CA TYR A 221 7.58 -19.76 0.01
C TYR A 221 7.29 -19.03 -1.29
N GLY A 222 8.23 -18.26 -1.80
CA GLY A 222 8.05 -17.40 -2.98
C GLY A 222 7.44 -16.03 -2.66
N ILE A 223 7.78 -15.05 -3.50
CA ILE A 223 7.35 -13.65 -3.31
C ILE A 223 5.82 -13.49 -3.39
N ASP A 224 5.15 -14.22 -4.27
CA ASP A 224 3.69 -14.12 -4.43
C ASP A 224 2.95 -14.59 -3.18
N SER A 225 3.46 -15.60 -2.49
CA SER A 225 2.89 -16.09 -1.23
C SER A 225 2.96 -15.04 -0.13
N LEU A 226 4.09 -14.37 0.01
CA LEU A 226 4.25 -13.29 0.98
C LEU A 226 3.34 -12.09 0.64
N ARG A 227 3.30 -11.67 -0.64
CA ARG A 227 2.44 -10.57 -1.08
C ARG A 227 0.97 -10.84 -0.81
N TYR A 228 0.50 -12.06 -1.17
CA TYR A 228 -0.88 -12.48 -0.93
C TYR A 228 -1.21 -12.42 0.56
N TYR A 229 -0.37 -13.02 1.39
CA TYR A 229 -0.56 -13.06 2.84
C TYR A 229 -0.65 -11.67 3.46
N LEU A 230 0.29 -10.77 3.13
CA LEU A 230 0.31 -9.41 3.68
C LEU A 230 -0.92 -8.58 3.27
N ILE A 231 -1.41 -8.77 2.04
CA ILE A 231 -2.58 -8.01 1.55
C ILE A 231 -3.89 -8.58 2.12
N LYS A 232 -3.97 -9.90 2.30
CA LYS A 232 -5.20 -10.57 2.77
C LYS A 232 -5.35 -10.51 4.29
N GLU A 233 -4.29 -10.89 5.05
CA GLU A 233 -4.38 -11.10 6.50
C GLU A 233 -4.16 -9.82 7.29
N VAL A 234 -3.39 -8.87 6.77
CA VAL A 234 -3.16 -7.59 7.42
C VAL A 234 -4.22 -6.60 6.95
N SER A 235 -5.15 -6.26 7.84
CA SER A 235 -6.15 -5.24 7.53
C SER A 235 -5.47 -3.90 7.25
N PHE A 236 -5.48 -3.49 5.97
CA PHE A 236 -4.75 -2.31 5.52
C PHE A 236 -5.24 -1.05 6.22
N GLY A 237 -4.32 -0.34 6.89
CA GLY A 237 -4.63 0.82 7.74
C GLY A 237 -4.59 0.54 9.24
N ASN A 238 -4.69 -0.72 9.65
CA ASN A 238 -4.60 -1.17 11.04
C ASN A 238 -3.29 -1.92 11.31
N ASP A 239 -2.95 -2.09 12.57
CA ASP A 239 -1.87 -3.00 12.95
C ASP A 239 -2.27 -4.44 12.64
N GLY A 240 -1.34 -5.23 12.14
CA GLY A 240 -1.58 -6.62 11.81
C GLY A 240 -0.52 -7.53 12.40
N THR A 241 -0.95 -8.62 13.03
CA THR A 241 -0.05 -9.65 13.54
C THR A 241 0.20 -10.70 12.49
N ILE A 242 1.47 -10.97 12.21
CA ILE A 242 1.89 -12.03 11.31
C ILE A 242 2.57 -13.16 12.07
N SER A 243 2.41 -14.39 11.57
CA SER A 243 3.15 -15.57 12.03
C SER A 243 3.40 -16.53 10.89
N GLN A 244 4.38 -17.42 11.06
CA GLN A 244 4.71 -18.42 10.05
C GLN A 244 3.53 -19.39 9.85
N GLU A 245 2.87 -19.83 10.93
CA GLU A 245 1.74 -20.75 10.87
C GLU A 245 0.56 -20.16 10.08
N LYS A 246 0.25 -18.87 10.30
CA LYS A 246 -0.80 -18.18 9.55
C LYS A 246 -0.44 -18.06 8.07
N LEU A 247 0.83 -17.76 7.76
CA LEU A 247 1.33 -17.71 6.39
C LEU A 247 1.19 -19.06 5.70
N GLU A 248 1.64 -20.15 6.33
CA GLU A 248 1.56 -21.51 5.79
C GLU A 248 0.10 -21.97 5.60
N SER A 249 -0.76 -21.67 6.58
CA SER A 249 -2.20 -21.92 6.49
C SER A 249 -2.83 -21.17 5.31
N CYS A 250 -2.50 -19.90 5.13
CA CYS A 250 -2.98 -19.05 4.03
C CYS A 250 -2.53 -19.59 2.66
N ILE A 251 -1.25 -20.00 2.54
CA ILE A 251 -0.72 -20.62 1.32
C ILE A 251 -1.48 -21.91 1.00
N ASN A 252 -1.70 -22.76 2.00
CA ASN A 252 -2.37 -24.04 1.80
C ASN A 252 -3.84 -23.87 1.45
N SER A 253 -4.58 -23.02 2.19
CA SER A 253 -6.03 -22.86 2.01
C SER A 253 -6.37 -22.13 0.72
N ASP A 254 -5.76 -20.98 0.49
CA ASP A 254 -6.20 -20.04 -0.54
C ASP A 254 -5.44 -20.20 -1.85
N LEU A 255 -4.12 -20.39 -1.75
CA LEU A 255 -3.29 -20.45 -2.94
C LEU A 255 -3.19 -21.88 -3.48
N ALA A 256 -2.85 -22.88 -2.67
CA ALA A 256 -2.69 -24.25 -3.13
C ALA A 256 -4.06 -24.94 -3.35
N ASN A 257 -4.92 -24.99 -2.32
CA ASN A 257 -6.16 -25.76 -2.36
C ASN A 257 -7.33 -25.03 -3.05
N ASN A 258 -7.25 -23.70 -3.23
CA ASN A 258 -8.32 -22.95 -3.90
C ASN A 258 -7.89 -22.50 -5.30
N TYR A 259 -7.04 -21.48 -5.45
CA TYR A 259 -6.64 -20.97 -6.77
C TYR A 259 -5.82 -21.99 -7.58
N GLY A 260 -4.77 -22.55 -6.99
CA GLY A 260 -3.92 -23.56 -7.65
C GLY A 260 -4.71 -24.83 -8.03
N ASN A 261 -5.58 -25.30 -7.14
CA ASN A 261 -6.45 -26.46 -7.42
C ASN A 261 -7.44 -26.17 -8.56
N LEU A 262 -8.08 -24.99 -8.57
CA LEU A 262 -8.96 -24.59 -9.68
C LEU A 262 -8.21 -24.62 -11.01
N CYS A 263 -7.04 -24.01 -11.07
CA CYS A 263 -6.18 -24.02 -12.26
C CYS A 263 -5.88 -25.44 -12.74
N GLN A 264 -5.38 -26.27 -11.82
CA GLN A 264 -4.98 -27.65 -12.16
C GLN A 264 -6.15 -28.48 -12.64
N ARG A 265 -7.31 -28.40 -11.97
CA ARG A 265 -8.51 -29.18 -12.31
C ARG A 265 -9.07 -28.78 -13.66
N VAL A 266 -9.25 -27.48 -13.91
CA VAL A 266 -9.85 -26.98 -15.15
C VAL A 266 -8.92 -27.28 -16.34
N ILE A 267 -7.60 -27.02 -16.23
CA ILE A 267 -6.67 -27.24 -17.32
C ILE A 267 -6.45 -28.73 -17.59
N SER A 268 -6.33 -29.58 -16.55
CA SER A 268 -6.23 -31.04 -16.73
C SER A 268 -7.49 -31.65 -17.33
N PHE A 269 -8.67 -31.14 -16.98
CA PHE A 269 -9.92 -31.58 -17.59
C PHE A 269 -9.99 -31.14 -19.05
N ASN A 270 -9.59 -29.92 -19.38
CA ASN A 270 -9.50 -29.42 -20.75
C ASN A 270 -8.51 -30.25 -21.60
N GLU A 271 -7.34 -30.60 -21.06
CA GLU A 271 -6.36 -31.45 -21.73
C GLU A 271 -7.00 -32.78 -22.19
N LYS A 272 -7.73 -33.44 -21.28
CA LYS A 272 -8.34 -34.76 -21.53
C LYS A 272 -9.52 -34.71 -22.48
N ASN A 273 -10.33 -33.64 -22.45
CA ASN A 273 -11.61 -33.59 -23.13
C ASN A 273 -11.67 -32.59 -24.30
N CYS A 274 -10.81 -31.54 -24.27
CA CYS A 274 -10.79 -30.46 -25.27
C CYS A 274 -9.42 -30.30 -25.95
N LYS A 275 -8.48 -31.26 -25.75
CA LYS A 275 -7.13 -31.30 -26.39
C LYS A 275 -6.32 -30.00 -26.26
N LEU A 276 -6.34 -29.40 -25.08
CA LEU A 276 -5.67 -28.12 -24.80
C LEU A 276 -6.06 -27.02 -25.80
N SER A 277 -7.36 -26.87 -26.04
CA SER A 277 -7.88 -25.76 -26.82
C SER A 277 -9.09 -25.15 -26.14
N VAL A 278 -9.38 -23.90 -26.43
CA VAL A 278 -10.62 -23.23 -26.00
C VAL A 278 -11.78 -23.87 -26.75
N PRO A 279 -12.72 -24.59 -26.05
CA PRO A 279 -13.78 -25.30 -26.73
C PRO A 279 -14.84 -24.36 -27.30
N LYS A 280 -15.51 -24.78 -28.38
CA LYS A 280 -16.70 -24.08 -28.91
C LYS A 280 -17.83 -24.23 -27.92
N LYS A 281 -18.19 -23.14 -27.23
CA LYS A 281 -19.35 -23.12 -26.32
C LYS A 281 -20.69 -23.14 -27.05
N GLY A 282 -21.71 -23.64 -26.37
CA GLY A 282 -23.11 -23.45 -26.73
C GLY A 282 -23.69 -22.18 -26.11
N LEU A 283 -25.01 -22.14 -25.93
CA LEU A 283 -25.69 -21.07 -25.20
C LEU A 283 -25.40 -21.18 -23.71
N PHE A 284 -25.20 -20.04 -23.07
CA PHE A 284 -25.08 -19.98 -21.62
C PHE A 284 -26.43 -20.23 -20.95
N ASN A 285 -26.43 -21.07 -19.92
CA ASN A 285 -27.58 -21.23 -19.05
C ASN A 285 -27.56 -20.19 -17.91
N LYS A 286 -28.53 -20.26 -17.02
CA LYS A 286 -28.68 -19.33 -15.89
C LYS A 286 -27.47 -19.37 -14.97
N ASP A 287 -26.93 -20.54 -14.66
CA ASP A 287 -25.81 -20.68 -13.70
C ASP A 287 -24.50 -20.19 -14.30
N ASP A 288 -24.29 -20.36 -15.61
CA ASP A 288 -23.18 -19.77 -16.35
C ASP A 288 -23.20 -18.23 -16.23
N LEU A 289 -24.38 -17.64 -16.49
CA LEU A 289 -24.55 -16.18 -16.45
C LEU A 289 -24.44 -15.62 -15.04
N ILE A 290 -25.00 -16.29 -14.02
CA ILE A 290 -24.81 -15.86 -12.62
C ILE A 290 -23.33 -15.72 -12.29
N LEU A 291 -22.51 -16.69 -12.66
CA LEU A 291 -21.07 -16.65 -12.39
C LEU A 291 -20.36 -15.56 -13.21
N LEU A 292 -20.60 -15.51 -14.52
CA LEU A 292 -19.97 -14.54 -15.43
C LEU A 292 -20.40 -13.10 -15.13
N ASP A 293 -21.70 -12.84 -14.92
CA ASP A 293 -22.23 -11.51 -14.60
C ASP A 293 -21.74 -10.98 -13.25
N SER A 294 -21.40 -11.87 -12.32
CA SER A 294 -20.88 -11.44 -11.01
C SER A 294 -19.62 -10.57 -11.09
N PHE A 295 -18.80 -10.72 -12.11
CA PHE A 295 -17.64 -9.86 -12.37
C PHE A 295 -18.05 -8.53 -12.99
N LYS A 296 -18.91 -8.57 -14.01
CA LYS A 296 -19.40 -7.38 -14.70
C LYS A 296 -20.17 -6.44 -13.76
N ASN A 297 -21.11 -6.99 -13.00
CA ASN A 297 -22.01 -6.23 -12.14
C ASN A 297 -21.29 -5.59 -10.92
N ASN A 298 -20.11 -6.08 -10.57
CA ASN A 298 -19.31 -5.54 -9.47
C ASN A 298 -18.05 -4.78 -9.94
N TYR A 299 -17.90 -4.54 -11.23
CA TYR A 299 -16.70 -3.91 -11.78
C TYR A 299 -16.42 -2.52 -11.15
N ASP A 300 -17.42 -1.64 -11.12
CA ASP A 300 -17.25 -0.29 -10.60
C ASP A 300 -16.95 -0.30 -9.10
N LYS A 301 -17.58 -1.24 -8.36
CA LYS A 301 -17.29 -1.45 -6.94
C LYS A 301 -15.87 -1.94 -6.68
N LEU A 302 -15.33 -2.77 -7.56
CA LEU A 302 -13.93 -3.21 -7.48
C LEU A 302 -12.95 -2.06 -7.70
N ILE A 303 -13.25 -1.15 -8.64
CA ILE A 303 -12.47 0.08 -8.84
C ILE A 303 -12.55 0.95 -7.58
N GLU A 304 -13.74 1.13 -7.00
CA GLU A 304 -13.93 1.89 -5.77
C GLU A 304 -13.12 1.33 -4.60
N TYR A 305 -13.05 0.01 -4.43
CA TYR A 305 -12.22 -0.61 -3.40
C TYR A 305 -10.74 -0.24 -3.54
N ILE A 306 -10.21 -0.30 -4.76
CA ILE A 306 -8.81 0.07 -5.02
C ILE A 306 -8.58 1.57 -4.83
N ASP A 307 -9.48 2.41 -5.33
CA ASP A 307 -9.37 3.86 -5.22
C ASP A 307 -9.45 4.34 -3.77
N ASN A 308 -10.16 3.62 -2.91
CA ASN A 308 -10.24 3.89 -1.47
C ASN A 308 -9.20 3.11 -0.64
N GLN A 309 -8.33 2.34 -1.26
CA GLN A 309 -7.35 1.44 -0.61
C GLN A 309 -8.01 0.39 0.30
N ASP A 310 -9.26 0.00 0.01
CA ASP A 310 -9.95 -1.10 0.70
C ASP A 310 -9.53 -2.45 0.12
N LEU A 311 -8.28 -2.81 0.38
CA LEU A 311 -7.67 -4.03 -0.15
C LEU A 311 -8.35 -5.29 0.41
N ASN A 312 -8.88 -5.24 1.63
CA ASN A 312 -9.57 -6.37 2.24
C ASN A 312 -10.86 -6.71 1.49
N SER A 313 -11.69 -5.71 1.19
CA SER A 313 -12.92 -5.92 0.40
C SER A 313 -12.62 -6.41 -1.01
N TYR A 314 -11.55 -5.88 -1.63
CA TYR A 314 -11.08 -6.36 -2.93
C TYR A 314 -10.68 -7.85 -2.88
N MET A 315 -9.88 -8.25 -1.89
CA MET A 315 -9.45 -9.64 -1.72
C MET A 315 -10.61 -10.58 -1.39
N ASN A 316 -11.52 -10.16 -0.51
CA ASN A 316 -12.70 -10.94 -0.17
C ASN A 316 -13.55 -11.23 -1.40
N PHE A 317 -13.75 -10.25 -2.28
CA PHE A 317 -14.46 -10.47 -3.54
C PHE A 317 -13.76 -11.53 -4.40
N ILE A 318 -12.44 -11.50 -4.54
CA ILE A 318 -11.69 -12.49 -5.32
C ILE A 318 -11.85 -13.90 -4.72
N ILE A 319 -11.73 -14.00 -3.39
CA ILE A 319 -11.86 -15.27 -2.68
C ILE A 319 -13.27 -15.86 -2.87
N GLU A 320 -14.32 -15.05 -2.76
CA GLU A 320 -15.70 -15.47 -3.05
C GLU A 320 -15.86 -15.97 -4.47
N ARG A 321 -15.25 -15.32 -5.46
CA ARG A 321 -15.29 -15.76 -6.87
C ARG A 321 -14.52 -17.06 -7.09
N LEU A 322 -13.40 -17.26 -6.39
CA LEU A 322 -12.67 -18.53 -6.38
C LEU A 322 -13.54 -19.68 -5.84
N PHE A 323 -14.22 -19.47 -4.71
CA PHE A 323 -15.15 -20.45 -4.16
C PHE A 323 -16.32 -20.72 -5.12
N ALA A 324 -16.91 -19.69 -5.69
CA ALA A 324 -18.00 -19.81 -6.65
C ALA A 324 -17.56 -20.59 -7.90
N ALA A 325 -16.35 -20.34 -8.42
CA ALA A 325 -15.81 -21.05 -9.58
C ALA A 325 -15.55 -22.54 -9.29
N ASN A 326 -14.97 -22.85 -8.13
CA ASN A 326 -14.78 -24.25 -7.71
C ASN A 326 -16.13 -24.97 -7.51
N LYS A 327 -17.09 -24.30 -6.89
CA LYS A 327 -18.45 -24.82 -6.69
C LYS A 327 -19.13 -25.06 -8.03
N TYR A 328 -19.14 -24.09 -8.95
CA TYR A 328 -19.71 -24.22 -10.29
C TYR A 328 -19.15 -25.45 -11.03
N PHE A 329 -17.81 -25.61 -11.05
CA PHE A 329 -17.18 -26.75 -11.72
C PHE A 329 -17.57 -28.11 -11.09
N ASN A 330 -17.82 -28.15 -9.78
CA ASN A 330 -18.29 -29.31 -9.06
C ASN A 330 -19.77 -29.62 -9.38
N ASP A 331 -20.63 -28.59 -9.26
CA ASP A 331 -22.09 -28.76 -9.40
C ASP A 331 -22.47 -29.11 -10.83
N GLU A 332 -21.78 -28.54 -11.82
CA GLU A 332 -22.01 -28.83 -13.25
C GLU A 332 -21.50 -30.22 -13.69
N GLU A 333 -20.64 -30.86 -12.91
CA GLU A 333 -20.14 -32.22 -13.13
C GLU A 333 -19.76 -32.51 -14.59
N PRO A 334 -18.84 -31.76 -15.24
CA PRO A 334 -18.54 -31.91 -16.66
C PRO A 334 -18.09 -33.34 -17.03
N TRP A 335 -17.55 -34.09 -16.06
CA TRP A 335 -17.16 -35.48 -16.25
C TRP A 335 -18.35 -36.42 -16.50
N LYS A 336 -19.57 -36.03 -16.09
CA LYS A 336 -20.84 -36.76 -16.38
C LYS A 336 -21.50 -36.29 -17.68
N LYS A 337 -21.04 -35.22 -18.33
CA LYS A 337 -21.65 -34.61 -19.54
C LYS A 337 -21.00 -35.08 -20.86
N LYS A 338 -20.29 -36.20 -20.88
CA LYS A 338 -19.57 -36.68 -22.08
C LYS A 338 -20.48 -37.01 -23.27
N SER A 339 -21.76 -37.33 -23.03
CA SER A 339 -22.79 -37.53 -24.05
C SER A 339 -23.40 -36.20 -24.55
N ASP A 340 -23.24 -35.09 -23.80
CA ASP A 340 -23.72 -33.75 -24.16
C ASP A 340 -22.51 -32.83 -24.39
N LEU A 341 -21.84 -32.97 -25.52
CA LEU A 341 -20.64 -32.20 -25.86
C LEU A 341 -20.87 -30.69 -25.89
N PRO A 342 -22.01 -30.15 -26.39
CA PRO A 342 -22.28 -28.71 -26.31
C PRO A 342 -22.28 -28.19 -24.87
N ARG A 343 -22.91 -28.89 -23.94
CA ARG A 343 -22.93 -28.48 -22.52
C ARG A 343 -21.56 -28.65 -21.86
N LEU A 344 -20.89 -29.77 -22.07
CA LEU A 344 -19.53 -30.00 -21.58
C LEU A 344 -18.60 -28.86 -22.03
N ASN A 345 -18.61 -28.54 -23.32
CA ASN A 345 -17.79 -27.49 -23.90
C ASN A 345 -18.10 -26.10 -23.29
N THR A 346 -19.38 -25.82 -23.02
CA THR A 346 -19.81 -24.57 -22.40
C THR A 346 -19.30 -24.47 -20.96
N ILE A 347 -19.42 -25.53 -20.16
CA ILE A 347 -18.90 -25.57 -18.79
C ILE A 347 -17.39 -25.33 -18.77
N VAL A 348 -16.65 -26.01 -19.66
CA VAL A 348 -15.20 -25.83 -19.75
C VAL A 348 -14.84 -24.40 -20.19
N TYR A 349 -15.56 -23.85 -21.19
CA TYR A 349 -15.36 -22.48 -21.64
C TYR A 349 -15.55 -21.46 -20.50
N VAL A 350 -16.69 -21.58 -19.78
CA VAL A 350 -16.99 -20.69 -18.62
C VAL A 350 -15.92 -20.80 -17.56
N SER A 351 -15.48 -22.02 -17.23
CA SER A 351 -14.44 -22.23 -16.23
C SER A 351 -13.09 -21.64 -16.63
N LEU A 352 -12.70 -21.73 -17.91
CA LEU A 352 -11.49 -21.08 -18.44
C LEU A 352 -11.60 -19.56 -18.41
N GLU A 353 -12.77 -19.02 -18.80
CA GLU A 353 -13.00 -17.58 -18.81
C GLU A 353 -13.01 -16.99 -17.40
N VAL A 354 -13.62 -17.67 -16.43
CA VAL A 354 -13.60 -17.27 -15.02
C VAL A 354 -12.20 -17.35 -14.45
N LEU A 355 -11.43 -18.38 -14.78
CA LEU A 355 -10.03 -18.50 -14.37
C LEU A 355 -9.19 -17.34 -14.90
N ARG A 356 -9.40 -16.94 -16.16
CA ARG A 356 -8.79 -15.75 -16.76
C ARG A 356 -9.14 -14.47 -15.96
N LYS A 357 -10.43 -14.24 -15.69
CA LYS A 357 -10.90 -13.06 -14.94
C LYS A 357 -10.28 -12.97 -13.54
N ILE A 358 -10.30 -14.07 -12.81
CA ILE A 358 -9.69 -14.15 -11.47
C ILE A 358 -8.19 -13.87 -11.56
N SER A 359 -7.49 -14.40 -12.57
CA SER A 359 -6.05 -14.16 -12.75
C SER A 359 -5.73 -12.70 -13.11
N VAL A 360 -6.59 -12.02 -13.87
CA VAL A 360 -6.47 -10.57 -14.11
C VAL A 360 -6.63 -9.79 -12.82
N MET A 361 -7.59 -10.16 -11.97
CA MET A 361 -7.81 -9.50 -10.68
C MET A 361 -6.69 -9.79 -9.68
N LEU A 362 -6.14 -10.99 -9.67
CA LEU A 362 -5.02 -11.37 -8.82
C LEU A 362 -3.67 -10.81 -9.30
N TYR A 363 -3.56 -10.34 -10.56
CA TYR A 363 -2.29 -9.88 -11.11
C TYR A 363 -1.61 -8.77 -10.29
N PRO A 364 -2.31 -7.75 -9.77
CA PRO A 364 -1.68 -6.75 -8.90
C PRO A 364 -1.18 -7.31 -7.56
N VAL A 365 -1.74 -8.43 -7.11
CA VAL A 365 -1.42 -9.05 -5.81
C VAL A 365 -0.31 -10.08 -5.94
N ILE A 366 -0.47 -11.04 -6.85
CA ILE A 366 0.45 -12.16 -7.10
C ILE A 366 0.88 -12.18 -8.57
N PRO A 367 1.67 -11.19 -9.02
CA PRO A 367 1.94 -10.97 -10.45
C PRO A 367 2.58 -12.17 -11.15
N THR A 368 3.55 -12.82 -10.51
CA THR A 368 4.27 -13.94 -11.14
C THR A 368 3.37 -15.15 -11.41
N SER A 369 2.55 -15.52 -10.44
CA SER A 369 1.65 -16.67 -10.55
C SER A 369 0.47 -16.37 -11.47
N SER A 370 -0.11 -15.18 -11.37
CA SER A 370 -1.20 -14.74 -12.25
C SER A 370 -0.75 -14.68 -13.71
N LEU A 371 0.46 -14.16 -13.98
CA LEU A 371 0.99 -14.10 -15.33
C LEU A 371 1.24 -15.51 -15.91
N LYS A 372 1.68 -16.48 -15.09
CA LYS A 372 1.78 -17.89 -15.54
C LYS A 372 0.44 -18.42 -16.01
N VAL A 373 -0.66 -18.12 -15.29
CA VAL A 373 -2.01 -18.55 -15.69
C VAL A 373 -2.48 -17.80 -16.95
N LEU A 374 -2.28 -16.50 -17.02
CA LEU A 374 -2.66 -15.70 -18.20
C LEU A 374 -1.88 -16.12 -19.47
N ASN A 375 -0.61 -16.47 -19.31
CA ASN A 375 0.20 -17.01 -20.42
C ASN A 375 -0.31 -18.36 -20.96
N ILE A 376 -1.07 -19.13 -20.18
CA ILE A 376 -1.74 -20.33 -20.70
C ILE A 376 -2.68 -19.98 -21.86
N PHE A 377 -3.35 -18.83 -21.74
CA PHE A 377 -4.24 -18.27 -22.75
C PHE A 377 -3.54 -17.39 -23.78
N SER A 378 -2.20 -17.37 -23.79
CA SER A 378 -1.36 -16.50 -24.65
C SER A 378 -1.54 -15.00 -24.38
N ILE A 379 -2.06 -14.63 -23.22
CA ILE A 379 -2.19 -13.23 -22.79
C ILE A 379 -0.86 -12.76 -22.18
N LYS A 380 -0.22 -11.80 -22.84
CA LYS A 380 1.05 -11.20 -22.38
C LYS A 380 0.79 -10.09 -21.37
N GLU A 381 1.79 -9.78 -20.55
CA GLU A 381 1.69 -8.76 -19.51
C GLU A 381 1.14 -7.41 -20.01
N LYS A 382 1.63 -6.91 -21.14
CA LYS A 382 1.18 -5.65 -21.76
C LYS A 382 -0.27 -5.67 -22.28
N GLU A 383 -0.87 -6.85 -22.39
CA GLU A 383 -2.24 -7.08 -22.88
C GLU A 383 -3.24 -7.23 -21.73
N ILE A 384 -2.75 -7.29 -20.49
CA ILE A 384 -3.60 -7.39 -19.30
C ILE A 384 -4.37 -6.08 -19.13
N LYS A 385 -5.68 -6.15 -19.26
CA LYS A 385 -6.59 -5.01 -19.04
C LYS A 385 -7.60 -5.40 -17.98
N PHE A 386 -7.65 -4.65 -16.89
CA PHE A 386 -8.62 -4.91 -15.81
C PHE A 386 -10.06 -4.87 -16.33
N GLU A 387 -10.37 -3.95 -17.25
CA GLU A 387 -11.69 -3.83 -17.87
C GLU A 387 -12.18 -5.10 -18.57
N SER A 388 -11.26 -5.96 -19.02
CA SER A 388 -11.60 -7.23 -19.68
C SER A 388 -12.39 -8.21 -18.81
N ILE A 389 -12.43 -8.00 -17.49
CA ILE A 389 -13.26 -8.85 -16.59
C ILE A 389 -14.77 -8.65 -16.80
N LYS A 390 -15.19 -7.54 -17.43
CA LYS A 390 -16.61 -7.29 -17.76
C LYS A 390 -17.12 -8.20 -18.89
N ASN A 391 -16.23 -8.61 -19.77
CA ASN A 391 -16.60 -9.38 -20.96
C ASN A 391 -16.75 -10.87 -20.62
N HIS A 392 -17.67 -11.56 -21.30
CA HIS A 392 -17.91 -12.99 -21.08
C HIS A 392 -17.21 -13.87 -22.12
N GLU A 393 -16.65 -13.28 -23.14
CA GLU A 393 -16.15 -13.97 -24.34
C GLU A 393 -14.82 -13.38 -24.83
N GLU A 394 -13.84 -13.26 -23.93
CA GLU A 394 -12.48 -12.81 -24.27
C GLU A 394 -11.63 -13.95 -24.86
N LEU A 395 -11.90 -15.19 -24.46
CA LEU A 395 -11.14 -16.33 -24.95
C LEU A 395 -11.59 -16.70 -26.36
N ILE A 396 -10.64 -16.70 -27.29
CA ILE A 396 -10.92 -17.05 -28.71
C ILE A 396 -11.08 -18.55 -28.85
N ILE A 397 -12.24 -18.96 -29.34
CA ILE A 397 -12.58 -20.37 -29.60
C ILE A 397 -11.55 -21.00 -30.52
N HIS A 398 -11.19 -22.26 -30.24
CA HIS A 398 -10.16 -23.06 -30.90
C HIS A 398 -8.71 -22.59 -30.70
N ASN A 399 -8.43 -21.49 -30.01
CA ASN A 399 -7.08 -21.17 -29.64
C ASN A 399 -6.48 -22.28 -28.76
N LYS A 400 -5.21 -22.59 -29.01
CA LYS A 400 -4.46 -23.53 -28.18
C LYS A 400 -4.18 -22.87 -26.81
N ILE A 401 -4.27 -23.69 -25.78
CA ILE A 401 -3.84 -23.32 -24.43
C ILE A 401 -2.68 -24.23 -24.01
N ASN A 402 -1.86 -23.75 -23.08
CA ASN A 402 -0.71 -24.50 -22.59
C ASN A 402 -1.06 -25.30 -21.34
N LYS A 403 -0.27 -26.33 -21.05
CA LYS A 403 -0.33 -27.02 -19.76
C LYS A 403 0.12 -26.08 -18.64
N ILE A 404 -0.36 -26.37 -17.44
CA ILE A 404 0.10 -25.66 -16.25
C ILE A 404 0.85 -26.62 -15.33
N ASN A 405 1.98 -26.14 -14.80
CA ASN A 405 2.64 -26.79 -13.69
C ASN A 405 1.96 -26.38 -12.37
N ILE A 406 2.19 -27.12 -11.31
CA ILE A 406 1.69 -26.77 -9.98
C ILE A 406 2.14 -25.35 -9.64
N LEU A 407 1.17 -24.44 -9.44
CA LEU A 407 1.44 -23.03 -9.14
C LEU A 407 1.97 -22.85 -7.72
N PHE A 408 1.32 -23.50 -6.77
CA PHE A 408 1.66 -23.46 -5.36
C PHE A 408 1.71 -24.89 -4.82
N LYS A 409 2.86 -25.25 -4.29
CA LYS A 409 3.02 -26.53 -3.58
C LYS A 409 2.33 -26.43 -2.21
N LYS A 410 1.62 -27.49 -1.84
CA LYS A 410 1.11 -27.62 -0.49
C LYS A 410 2.29 -27.76 0.49
N ILE A 411 2.23 -27.01 1.57
CA ILE A 411 3.20 -27.11 2.65
C ILE A 411 2.73 -28.23 3.56
N GLU A 412 3.54 -29.27 3.69
CA GLU A 412 3.33 -30.36 4.63
C GLU A 412 3.92 -29.93 5.97
N ASN A 413 3.13 -30.01 7.04
CA ASN A 413 3.69 -29.87 8.39
C ASN A 413 4.59 -31.07 8.62
N ASN A 414 5.89 -30.85 8.58
CA ASN A 414 6.81 -31.83 9.14
C ASN A 414 6.65 -31.72 10.66
N ASP A 415 6.02 -32.74 11.25
CA ASP A 415 5.95 -32.95 12.69
C ASP A 415 7.34 -32.94 13.34
#